data_4f39e1a062d4c59d39496d91edc97a54
#
_entry.id   4f39e1a062d4c59d39496d91edc97a54
#
_cell.length_a   1.000
_cell.length_b   1.000
_cell.length_c   1.000
_cell.angle_alpha   90.00
_cell.angle_beta   90.00
_cell.angle_gamma   90.00
#
_symmetry.space_group_name_H-M   'P 1'
#
loop_
_entity.id
_entity.type
_entity.pdbx_description
1 polymer ?
#
loop_
_entity_poly.entity_id
_entity_poly.type
_entity_poly.pdbx_seq_one_letter_code
_entity_poly.pdbx_strand_id
1 'polypeptide(L)'
;MPPARRVPRGSDRTSRSQSLRYTVDASVFVNAFNPHEDGHAASLAILTATQQGGDPVIVPTLLLPEIASAVTRASDDTAGALQYVSATAALSHLTLVSLTPVTARQAAELAAAHRLRGADAVYAAVARRYGTTLVSRDEEQRSRASAVVMCQTPEEALRSRQTPKRTRRSRTK
;
A
#
# COMPACT_ATOMS: atom_id res chain seq x y z
N MET A 1 1.47 61.64 13.58
CA MET A 1 1.62 60.17 13.80
C MET A 1 0.47 59.49 13.10
N PRO A 2 0.70 58.71 12.04
CA PRO A 2 -0.33 57.92 11.42
C PRO A 2 -0.47 56.57 12.14
N PRO A 3 -1.67 55.95 12.17
CA PRO A 3 -1.91 54.70 12.91
C PRO A 3 -1.33 53.48 12.19
N ALA A 4 -0.81 52.55 12.97
CA ALA A 4 -0.21 51.32 12.52
C ALA A 4 -1.22 50.42 11.80
N ARG A 5 -0.91 50.00 10.58
CA ARG A 5 -1.65 48.99 9.82
C ARG A 5 -1.50 47.63 10.52
N ARG A 6 -2.60 47.06 10.99
CA ARG A 6 -2.69 45.68 11.45
C ARG A 6 -2.51 44.75 10.23
N VAL A 7 -1.46 43.99 10.26
CA VAL A 7 -1.25 42.87 9.33
C VAL A 7 -2.17 41.71 9.78
N PRO A 8 -3.05 41.17 8.92
CA PRO A 8 -3.81 40.00 9.26
C PRO A 8 -2.85 38.79 9.32
N ARG A 9 -2.79 38.15 10.49
CA ARG A 9 -2.12 36.84 10.64
C ARG A 9 -2.94 35.82 9.86
N GLY A 10 -2.50 35.50 8.65
CA GLY A 10 -3.03 34.39 7.88
C GLY A 10 -2.75 33.08 8.62
N SER A 11 -3.77 32.55 9.28
CA SER A 11 -3.80 31.18 9.75
C SER A 11 -4.15 30.26 8.57
N ASP A 12 -3.24 30.14 7.65
CA ASP A 12 -3.36 29.11 6.59
C ASP A 12 -2.86 27.77 7.15
N ARG A 13 -3.64 27.21 8.06
CA ARG A 13 -3.58 25.77 8.37
C ARG A 13 -4.38 25.07 7.28
N THR A 14 -3.79 24.93 6.12
CA THR A 14 -4.21 23.92 5.16
C THR A 14 -4.26 22.58 5.88
N SER A 15 -5.47 22.17 6.22
CA SER A 15 -5.80 20.82 6.62
C SER A 15 -5.33 19.89 5.49
N ARG A 16 -4.09 19.39 5.59
CA ARG A 16 -3.62 18.30 4.76
C ARG A 16 -4.55 17.12 5.06
N SER A 17 -5.54 16.93 4.21
CA SER A 17 -6.22 15.66 4.07
C SER A 17 -5.10 14.61 4.02
N GLN A 18 -4.98 13.76 5.04
CA GLN A 18 -3.98 12.70 5.02
C GLN A 18 -4.33 11.81 3.83
N SER A 19 -3.61 11.99 2.72
CA SER A 19 -3.74 11.16 1.54
C SER A 19 -3.57 9.69 1.97
N LEU A 20 -4.49 8.85 1.54
CA LEU A 20 -4.38 7.42 1.76
C LEU A 20 -3.10 6.93 1.09
N ARG A 21 -2.34 6.09 1.77
CA ARG A 21 -1.09 5.52 1.27
C ARG A 21 -1.10 4.04 1.53
N TYR A 22 -0.69 3.27 0.55
CA TYR A 22 -0.77 1.82 0.63
C TYR A 22 0.59 1.16 0.37
N THR A 23 0.81 0.03 1.03
CA THR A 23 1.73 -1.01 0.58
C THR A 23 0.87 -2.16 0.13
N VAL A 24 0.94 -2.51 -1.15
CA VAL A 24 0.09 -3.56 -1.73
C VAL A 24 0.94 -4.80 -1.97
N ASP A 25 0.53 -5.91 -1.39
CA ASP A 25 1.20 -7.20 -1.53
C ASP A 25 1.02 -7.80 -2.93
N ALA A 26 1.97 -8.64 -3.37
CA ALA A 26 1.93 -9.31 -4.67
C ALA A 26 0.65 -10.12 -4.88
N SER A 27 0.08 -10.70 -3.81
CA SER A 27 -1.17 -11.46 -3.88
C SER A 27 -2.34 -10.68 -4.48
N VAL A 28 -2.38 -9.36 -4.27
CA VAL A 28 -3.42 -8.49 -4.83
C VAL A 28 -3.21 -8.26 -6.32
N PHE A 29 -1.96 -8.02 -6.75
CA PHE A 29 -1.63 -7.86 -8.17
C PHE A 29 -1.87 -9.15 -8.97
N VAL A 30 -1.45 -10.29 -8.42
CA VAL A 30 -1.64 -11.60 -9.06
C VAL A 30 -3.12 -11.93 -9.17
N ASN A 31 -3.90 -11.72 -8.12
CA ASN A 31 -5.34 -11.94 -8.14
C ASN A 31 -6.08 -10.98 -9.09
N ALA A 32 -5.61 -9.73 -9.23
CA ALA A 32 -6.15 -8.78 -10.21
C ALA A 32 -5.82 -9.16 -11.67
N PHE A 33 -4.80 -9.99 -11.90
CA PHE A 33 -4.44 -10.49 -13.22
C PHE A 33 -5.37 -11.63 -13.68
N ASN A 34 -5.84 -12.48 -12.75
CA ASN A 34 -6.64 -13.66 -13.08
C ASN A 34 -8.15 -13.42 -12.84
N PRO A 35 -8.97 -13.22 -13.89
CA PRO A 35 -10.39 -12.92 -13.74
C PRO A 35 -11.24 -14.08 -13.20
N HIS A 36 -10.68 -15.30 -13.14
CA HIS A 36 -11.37 -16.51 -12.67
C HIS A 36 -11.13 -16.77 -11.17
N GLU A 37 -10.28 -15.99 -10.52
CA GLU A 37 -10.02 -16.15 -9.08
C GLU A 37 -11.02 -15.38 -8.21
N ASP A 38 -11.38 -16.00 -7.08
CA ASP A 38 -12.21 -15.35 -6.07
C ASP A 38 -11.56 -14.06 -5.59
N GLY A 39 -12.37 -12.98 -5.53
CA GLY A 39 -11.90 -11.66 -5.11
C GLY A 39 -11.16 -10.85 -6.18
N HIS A 40 -11.03 -11.35 -7.42
CA HIS A 40 -10.45 -10.62 -8.55
C HIS A 40 -11.02 -9.21 -8.68
N ALA A 41 -12.34 -9.07 -8.66
CA ALA A 41 -13.01 -7.78 -8.83
C ALA A 41 -12.58 -6.75 -7.77
N ALA A 42 -12.42 -7.15 -6.51
CA ALA A 42 -11.98 -6.27 -5.44
C ALA A 42 -10.49 -5.90 -5.57
N SER A 43 -9.65 -6.87 -5.95
CA SER A 43 -8.22 -6.63 -6.20
C SER A 43 -8.01 -5.67 -7.37
N LEU A 44 -8.70 -5.87 -8.48
CA LEU A 44 -8.65 -4.97 -9.63
C LEU A 44 -9.21 -3.58 -9.28
N ALA A 45 -10.32 -3.52 -8.54
CA ALA A 45 -10.96 -2.26 -8.15
C ALA A 45 -10.06 -1.41 -7.24
N ILE A 46 -9.35 -1.99 -6.26
CA ILE A 46 -8.46 -1.21 -5.39
C ILE A 46 -7.26 -0.68 -6.17
N LEU A 47 -6.63 -1.48 -7.04
CA LEU A 47 -5.52 -1.03 -7.88
C LEU A 47 -5.96 0.10 -8.82
N THR A 48 -7.10 -0.03 -9.47
CA THR A 48 -7.68 1.01 -10.33
C THR A 48 -8.00 2.27 -9.53
N ALA A 49 -8.60 2.14 -8.35
CA ALA A 49 -8.97 3.27 -7.52
C ALA A 49 -7.75 4.04 -6.99
N THR A 50 -6.66 3.35 -6.63
CA THR A 50 -5.40 4.02 -6.24
C THR A 50 -4.77 4.77 -7.40
N GLN A 51 -4.79 4.18 -8.60
CA GLN A 51 -4.27 4.82 -9.81
C GLN A 51 -5.09 6.07 -10.18
N GLN A 52 -6.41 5.97 -10.23
CA GLN A 52 -7.29 7.10 -10.57
C GLN A 52 -7.24 8.21 -9.52
N GLY A 53 -7.12 7.85 -8.24
CA GLY A 53 -7.01 8.81 -7.13
C GLY A 53 -5.63 9.41 -6.96
N GLY A 54 -4.61 8.88 -7.63
CA GLY A 54 -3.21 9.26 -7.43
C GLY A 54 -2.70 8.94 -6.02
N ASP A 55 -3.30 7.94 -5.34
CA ASP A 55 -2.85 7.55 -4.00
C ASP A 55 -1.51 6.83 -4.08
N PRO A 56 -0.51 7.25 -3.32
CA PRO A 56 0.80 6.61 -3.34
C PRO A 56 0.73 5.13 -2.95
N VAL A 57 1.24 4.27 -3.80
CA VAL A 57 1.46 2.84 -3.55
C VAL A 57 2.97 2.62 -3.43
N ILE A 58 3.44 2.25 -2.23
CA ILE A 58 4.87 2.09 -1.92
C ILE A 58 5.13 0.63 -1.62
N VAL A 59 5.91 -0.03 -2.45
CA VAL A 59 6.12 -1.48 -2.41
C VAL A 59 7.60 -1.84 -2.52
N PRO A 60 8.04 -2.98 -1.98
CA PRO A 60 9.42 -3.44 -2.20
C PRO A 60 9.64 -3.84 -3.67
N THR A 61 10.88 -3.73 -4.15
CA THR A 61 11.27 -4.27 -5.47
C THR A 61 11.02 -5.77 -5.60
N LEU A 62 10.86 -6.48 -4.49
CA LEU A 62 10.46 -7.88 -4.41
C LEU A 62 9.12 -8.17 -5.13
N LEU A 63 8.23 -7.18 -5.21
CA LEU A 63 6.96 -7.27 -5.94
C LEU A 63 7.14 -7.83 -7.36
N LEU A 64 8.15 -7.36 -8.07
CA LEU A 64 8.34 -7.69 -9.49
C LEU A 64 8.62 -9.19 -9.73
N PRO A 65 9.61 -9.84 -9.06
CA PRO A 65 9.83 -11.27 -9.22
C PRO A 65 8.68 -12.12 -8.66
N GLU A 66 7.96 -11.66 -7.64
CA GLU A 66 6.78 -12.38 -7.12
C GLU A 66 5.64 -12.40 -8.14
N ILE A 67 5.32 -11.26 -8.77
CA ILE A 67 4.34 -11.20 -9.85
C ILE A 67 4.78 -12.10 -11.02
N ALA A 68 6.01 -11.95 -11.51
CA ALA A 68 6.52 -12.74 -12.62
C ALA A 68 6.36 -14.24 -12.35
N SER A 69 6.83 -14.69 -11.20
CA SER A 69 6.78 -16.10 -10.80
C SER A 69 5.35 -16.62 -10.65
N ALA A 70 4.46 -15.86 -10.02
CA ALA A 70 3.08 -16.31 -9.80
C ALA A 70 2.27 -16.35 -11.09
N VAL A 71 2.38 -15.32 -11.94
CA VAL A 71 1.66 -15.26 -13.22
C VAL A 71 2.15 -16.34 -14.17
N THR A 72 3.47 -16.53 -14.31
CA THR A 72 4.00 -17.60 -15.17
C THR A 72 3.52 -18.99 -14.70
N ARG A 73 3.52 -19.26 -13.39
CA ARG A 73 3.02 -20.56 -12.89
C ARG A 73 1.53 -20.77 -13.14
N ALA A 74 0.74 -19.71 -13.17
CA ALA A 74 -0.71 -19.81 -13.37
C ALA A 74 -1.11 -19.89 -14.83
N SER A 75 -0.37 -19.25 -15.75
CA SER A 75 -0.76 -19.11 -17.15
C SER A 75 0.16 -19.86 -18.12
N ASP A 76 1.33 -20.34 -17.69
CA ASP A 76 2.42 -20.87 -18.53
C ASP A 76 2.85 -19.88 -19.64
N ASP A 77 2.62 -18.57 -19.42
CA ASP A 77 2.93 -17.48 -20.34
C ASP A 77 3.99 -16.56 -19.75
N THR A 78 5.26 -16.84 -20.05
CA THR A 78 6.40 -16.03 -19.63
C THR A 78 6.36 -14.61 -20.22
N ALA A 79 5.96 -14.49 -21.50
CA ALA A 79 5.95 -13.18 -22.17
C ALA A 79 4.88 -12.27 -21.57
N GLY A 80 3.67 -12.78 -21.36
CA GLY A 80 2.59 -12.06 -20.70
C GLY A 80 2.93 -11.68 -19.26
N ALA A 81 3.58 -12.58 -18.52
CA ALA A 81 4.05 -12.29 -17.15
C ALA A 81 5.04 -11.10 -17.11
N LEU A 82 6.04 -11.08 -18.01
CA LEU A 82 7.01 -9.99 -18.10
C LEU A 82 6.38 -8.68 -18.60
N GLN A 83 5.40 -8.75 -19.50
CA GLN A 83 4.64 -7.57 -19.90
C GLN A 83 3.85 -6.98 -18.73
N TYR A 84 3.20 -7.83 -17.91
CA TYR A 84 2.47 -7.39 -16.73
C TYR A 84 3.39 -6.77 -15.67
N VAL A 85 4.56 -7.36 -15.43
CA VAL A 85 5.60 -6.79 -14.57
C VAL A 85 6.02 -5.41 -15.05
N SER A 86 6.30 -5.26 -16.35
CA SER A 86 6.73 -3.99 -16.94
C SER A 86 5.63 -2.93 -16.82
N ALA A 87 4.39 -3.28 -17.11
CA ALA A 87 3.24 -2.39 -16.94
C ALA A 87 3.05 -1.95 -15.48
N THR A 88 3.19 -2.90 -14.53
CA THR A 88 3.10 -2.60 -13.10
C THR A 88 4.22 -1.64 -12.66
N ALA A 89 5.46 -1.89 -13.07
CA ALA A 89 6.59 -1.03 -12.72
C ALA A 89 6.49 0.40 -13.31
N ALA A 90 5.76 0.56 -14.41
CA ALA A 90 5.54 1.85 -15.08
C ALA A 90 4.41 2.69 -14.48
N LEU A 91 3.67 2.19 -13.49
CA LEU A 91 2.58 2.94 -12.85
C LEU A 91 3.13 4.17 -12.11
N SER A 92 2.69 5.36 -12.48
CA SER A 92 3.23 6.64 -11.99
C SER A 92 3.00 6.90 -10.50
N HIS A 93 1.97 6.28 -9.90
CA HIS A 93 1.64 6.37 -8.48
C HIS A 93 2.32 5.28 -7.63
N LEU A 94 3.04 4.34 -8.27
CA LEU A 94 3.75 3.25 -7.61
C LEU A 94 5.23 3.60 -7.41
N THR A 95 5.70 3.43 -6.18
CA THR A 95 7.10 3.63 -5.81
C THR A 95 7.73 2.30 -5.41
N LEU A 96 8.74 1.87 -6.14
CA LEU A 96 9.53 0.68 -5.84
C LEU A 96 10.64 1.00 -4.85
N VAL A 97 10.63 0.37 -3.68
CA VAL A 97 11.64 0.53 -2.63
C VAL A 97 12.63 -0.62 -2.70
N SER A 98 13.90 -0.31 -2.86
CA SER A 98 14.97 -1.32 -2.88
C SER A 98 15.08 -2.07 -1.56
N LEU A 99 15.30 -3.38 -1.64
CA LEU A 99 15.63 -4.22 -0.50
C LEU A 99 17.12 -4.00 -0.13
N THR A 100 17.37 -2.92 0.60
CA THR A 100 18.71 -2.63 1.12
C THR A 100 19.07 -3.52 2.31
N PRO A 101 20.36 -3.64 2.71
CA PRO A 101 20.75 -4.33 3.92
C PRO A 101 20.04 -3.82 5.19
N VAL A 102 19.71 -2.54 5.24
CA VAL A 102 18.93 -1.95 6.37
C VAL A 102 17.49 -2.48 6.35
N THR A 103 16.83 -2.42 5.21
CA THR A 103 15.45 -2.92 5.06
C THR A 103 15.38 -4.43 5.31
N ALA A 104 16.38 -5.18 4.85
CA ALA A 104 16.46 -6.63 5.06
C ALA A 104 16.60 -6.98 6.56
N ARG A 105 17.44 -6.26 7.33
CA ARG A 105 17.54 -6.44 8.78
C ARG A 105 16.23 -6.13 9.49
N GLN A 106 15.57 -5.03 9.14
CA GLN A 106 14.25 -4.68 9.71
C GLN A 106 13.20 -5.75 9.42
N ALA A 107 13.20 -6.30 8.20
CA ALA A 107 12.32 -7.40 7.84
C ALA A 107 12.64 -8.68 8.64
N ALA A 108 13.93 -9.01 8.82
CA ALA A 108 14.35 -10.17 9.61
C ALA A 108 13.91 -10.06 11.08
N GLU A 109 13.99 -8.87 11.69
CA GLU A 109 13.48 -8.61 13.04
C GLU A 109 11.97 -8.84 13.12
N LEU A 110 11.20 -8.34 12.14
CA LEU A 110 9.76 -8.55 12.07
C LEU A 110 9.40 -10.02 11.83
N ALA A 111 10.13 -10.70 10.94
CA ALA A 111 9.92 -12.12 10.68
C ALA A 111 10.10 -12.96 11.95
N ALA A 112 11.16 -12.70 12.70
CA ALA A 112 11.44 -13.41 13.96
C ALA A 112 10.40 -13.09 15.05
N ALA A 113 10.06 -11.81 15.24
CA ALA A 113 9.16 -11.37 16.30
C ALA A 113 7.69 -11.79 16.07
N HIS A 114 7.24 -11.81 14.79
CA HIS A 114 5.83 -12.01 14.44
C HIS A 114 5.59 -13.28 13.62
N ARG A 115 6.60 -14.14 13.44
CA ARG A 115 6.53 -15.38 12.66
C ARG A 115 6.05 -15.16 11.22
N LEU A 116 6.40 -14.00 10.63
CA LEU A 116 6.11 -13.71 9.24
C LEU A 116 7.05 -14.52 8.32
N ARG A 117 6.55 -14.92 7.14
CA ARG A 117 7.43 -15.41 6.07
C ARG A 117 8.37 -14.29 5.62
N GLY A 118 9.53 -14.64 5.05
CA GLY A 118 10.54 -13.65 4.67
C GLY A 118 9.99 -12.54 3.75
N ALA A 119 9.25 -12.92 2.70
CA ALA A 119 8.61 -11.98 1.79
C ALA A 119 7.59 -11.08 2.51
N ASP A 120 6.69 -11.68 3.30
CA ASP A 120 5.65 -10.96 4.07
C ASP A 120 6.26 -9.92 5.02
N ALA A 121 7.38 -10.29 5.66
CA ALA A 121 8.11 -9.39 6.54
C ALA A 121 8.74 -8.20 5.80
N VAL A 122 9.15 -8.37 4.54
CA VAL A 122 9.65 -7.27 3.71
C VAL A 122 8.53 -6.26 3.41
N TYR A 123 7.33 -6.72 3.04
CA TYR A 123 6.17 -5.83 2.85
C TYR A 123 5.78 -5.13 4.16
N ALA A 124 5.75 -5.84 5.28
CA ALA A 124 5.47 -5.25 6.59
C ALA A 124 6.52 -4.20 6.99
N ALA A 125 7.81 -4.45 6.72
CA ALA A 125 8.89 -3.50 6.97
C ALA A 125 8.75 -2.22 6.13
N VAL A 126 8.40 -2.35 4.85
CA VAL A 126 8.11 -1.21 3.96
C VAL A 126 6.89 -0.46 4.47
N ALA A 127 5.79 -1.14 4.77
CA ALA A 127 4.57 -0.51 5.28
C ALA A 127 4.84 0.27 6.58
N ARG A 128 5.57 -0.33 7.54
CA ARG A 128 5.96 0.33 8.79
C ARG A 128 6.83 1.57 8.56
N ARG A 129 7.83 1.46 7.68
CA ARG A 129 8.78 2.55 7.39
C ARG A 129 8.10 3.77 6.79
N TYR A 130 7.13 3.55 5.91
CA TYR A 130 6.47 4.63 5.17
C TYR A 130 5.11 5.03 5.75
N GLY A 131 4.66 4.37 6.85
CA GLY A 131 3.38 4.67 7.50
C GLY A 131 2.19 4.42 6.57
N THR A 132 2.25 3.34 5.79
CA THR A 132 1.21 2.93 4.85
C THR A 132 0.32 1.84 5.44
N THR A 133 -0.88 1.68 4.88
CA THR A 133 -1.72 0.50 5.14
C THR A 133 -1.28 -0.65 4.24
N LEU A 134 -0.99 -1.81 4.83
CA LEU A 134 -0.70 -3.03 4.09
C LEU A 134 -2.00 -3.63 3.57
N VAL A 135 -2.11 -3.77 2.25
CA VAL A 135 -3.25 -4.42 1.59
C VAL A 135 -2.78 -5.76 1.04
N SER A 136 -3.39 -6.85 1.53
CA SER A 136 -3.04 -8.20 1.13
C SER A 136 -4.26 -9.12 1.13
N ARG A 137 -4.22 -10.15 0.29
CA ARG A 137 -5.19 -11.25 0.30
C ARG A 137 -4.78 -12.37 1.26
N ASP A 138 -3.52 -12.49 1.61
CA ASP A 138 -3.02 -13.50 2.53
C ASP A 138 -3.48 -13.19 3.97
N GLU A 139 -4.37 -14.02 4.50
CA GLU A 139 -4.93 -13.88 5.85
C GLU A 139 -3.85 -14.06 6.92
N GLU A 140 -2.93 -15.01 6.73
CA GLU A 140 -1.85 -15.28 7.67
C GLU A 140 -0.91 -14.08 7.76
N GLN A 141 -0.53 -13.49 6.60
CA GLN A 141 0.26 -12.27 6.55
C GLN A 141 -0.45 -11.13 7.28
N ARG A 142 -1.73 -10.86 6.98
CA ARG A 142 -2.49 -9.78 7.62
C ARG A 142 -2.60 -9.97 9.13
N SER A 143 -2.94 -11.19 9.57
CA SER A 143 -3.07 -11.52 10.99
C SER A 143 -1.77 -11.23 11.75
N ARG A 144 -0.64 -11.70 11.23
CA ARG A 144 0.67 -11.56 11.88
C ARG A 144 1.23 -10.14 11.79
N ALA A 145 1.05 -9.47 10.64
CA ALA A 145 1.53 -8.10 10.44
C ALA A 145 0.68 -7.05 11.17
N SER A 146 -0.55 -7.36 11.56
CA SER A 146 -1.46 -6.42 12.25
C SER A 146 -0.90 -5.89 13.58
N ALA A 147 0.04 -6.60 14.19
CA ALA A 147 0.74 -6.16 15.40
C ALA A 147 1.67 -4.95 15.16
N VAL A 148 2.05 -4.67 13.91
CA VAL A 148 3.05 -3.65 13.58
C VAL A 148 2.59 -2.60 12.56
N VAL A 149 1.61 -2.93 11.73
CA VAL A 149 1.04 -2.04 10.71
C VAL A 149 -0.47 -2.25 10.59
N MET A 150 -1.18 -1.24 10.09
CA MET A 150 -2.57 -1.43 9.71
C MET A 150 -2.64 -2.36 8.49
N CYS A 151 -3.44 -3.43 8.58
CA CYS A 151 -3.64 -4.39 7.51
C CYS A 151 -5.10 -4.37 7.07
N GLN A 152 -5.33 -4.52 5.77
CA GLN A 152 -6.67 -4.56 5.16
C GLN A 152 -6.71 -5.57 4.02
N THR A 153 -7.91 -6.12 3.77
CA THR A 153 -8.20 -6.77 2.50
C THR A 153 -8.43 -5.71 1.41
N PRO A 154 -8.43 -6.09 0.11
CA PRO A 154 -8.84 -5.20 -0.97
C PRO A 154 -10.22 -4.56 -0.75
N GLU A 155 -11.19 -5.33 -0.29
CA GLU A 155 -12.56 -4.88 0.00
C GLU A 155 -12.62 -3.87 1.14
N GLU A 156 -11.83 -4.08 2.20
CA GLU A 156 -11.74 -3.16 3.34
C GLU A 156 -11.06 -1.85 2.93
N ALA A 157 -10.02 -1.92 2.12
CA ALA A 157 -9.33 -0.76 1.59
C ALA A 157 -10.26 0.10 0.71
N LEU A 158 -11.07 -0.53 -0.15
CA LEU A 158 -12.09 0.16 -0.95
C LEU A 158 -13.13 0.87 -0.06
N ARG A 159 -13.66 0.19 0.96
CA ARG A 159 -14.63 0.81 1.91
C ARG A 159 -14.00 1.99 2.65
N SER A 160 -12.76 1.87 3.09
CA SER A 160 -12.05 2.94 3.80
C SER A 160 -11.84 4.19 2.94
N ARG A 161 -11.70 4.04 1.61
CA ARG A 161 -11.60 5.14 0.65
C ARG A 161 -12.92 5.91 0.51
N GLN A 162 -14.05 5.21 0.59
CA GLN A 162 -15.39 5.81 0.42
C GLN A 162 -15.88 6.53 1.67
N THR A 163 -15.31 6.23 2.85
CA THR A 163 -15.73 6.82 4.12
C THR A 163 -14.89 8.06 4.44
N PRO A 164 -15.41 9.29 4.34
CA PRO A 164 -14.69 10.48 4.76
C PRO A 164 -14.37 10.37 6.26
N LYS A 165 -13.10 10.52 6.64
CA LYS A 165 -12.70 10.54 8.07
C LYS A 165 -13.47 11.64 8.78
N ARG A 166 -14.43 11.28 9.64
CA ARG A 166 -15.08 12.22 10.55
C ARG A 166 -13.99 12.87 11.41
N THR A 167 -13.68 14.12 11.11
CA THR A 167 -12.87 14.97 11.98
C THR A 167 -13.53 15.00 13.37
N ARG A 168 -12.89 14.41 14.35
CA ARG A 168 -13.25 14.56 15.75
C ARG A 168 -13.11 16.06 16.08
N ARG A 169 -14.22 16.81 16.03
CA ARG A 169 -14.26 18.13 16.66
C ARG A 169 -14.03 17.92 18.15
N SER A 170 -12.88 18.34 18.63
CA SER A 170 -12.64 18.50 20.06
C SER A 170 -13.67 19.50 20.59
N ARG A 171 -14.61 19.03 21.40
CA ARG A 171 -15.42 19.90 22.25
C ARG A 171 -14.47 20.42 23.34
N THR A 172 -14.01 21.63 23.17
CA THR A 172 -13.48 22.43 24.27
C THR A 172 -14.66 22.93 25.08
N LYS A 173 -14.72 22.53 26.34
CA LYS A 173 -15.49 23.20 27.37
C LYS A 173 -14.66 24.33 27.94
#